data_835272bd2449fa32486a29863439c03a
#
_entry.id   835272bd2449fa32486a29863439c03a
#
_cell.length_a   1.000
_cell.length_b   1.000
_cell.length_c   1.000
_cell.angle_alpha   90.00
_cell.angle_beta   90.00
_cell.angle_gamma   90.00
#
_symmetry.space_group_name_H-M   'P 1'
#
loop_
_entity.id
_entity.type
_entity.pdbx_description
1 polymer ?
#
loop_
_entity_poly.entity_id
_entity_poly.type
_entity_poly.pdbx_seq_one_letter_code
_entity_poly.pdbx_strand_id
1 'polypeptide(L)'
;IMQAAEDIIKNNLPHGEIHIAFTPDEEIGAGPNKFDVKGFGCDFAYTLDGGELGGLDYENFNGTSADVEITGRSVHPGSAKNAMKNAQNIAIEFHNALPYYDRPEYTENREGFYHLCSMEGDVTGAKLGYIVRDHSAESFAARKETMRHIAKLLNEKYGEGTVELELKDSYFSMLEKIKPHFHLVETARK
;
A
#
# COMPACT_ATOMS: atom_id res chain seq x y z
N ILE A 1 -16.98 11.46 -19.43
CA ILE A 1 -16.16 11.32 -20.66
C ILE A 1 -17.03 11.46 -21.90
N MET A 2 -18.02 10.58 -22.12
CA MET A 2 -18.84 10.57 -23.35
C MET A 2 -19.60 11.87 -23.60
N GLN A 3 -20.19 12.48 -22.56
CA GLN A 3 -20.86 13.77 -22.68
C GLN A 3 -19.92 14.89 -23.12
N ALA A 4 -18.72 14.94 -22.53
CA ALA A 4 -17.72 15.94 -22.92
C ALA A 4 -17.27 15.76 -24.39
N ALA A 5 -17.07 14.53 -24.84
CA ALA A 5 -16.76 14.25 -26.24
C ALA A 5 -17.88 14.67 -27.18
N GLU A 6 -19.14 14.38 -26.81
CA GLU A 6 -20.31 14.81 -27.57
C GLU A 6 -20.42 16.33 -27.67
N ASP A 7 -20.20 17.04 -26.57
CA ASP A 7 -20.26 18.52 -26.51
C ASP A 7 -19.16 19.15 -27.37
N ILE A 8 -17.95 18.60 -27.37
CA ILE A 8 -16.85 19.05 -28.22
C ILE A 8 -17.23 18.94 -29.70
N ILE A 9 -17.76 17.78 -30.12
CA ILE A 9 -18.14 17.52 -31.49
C ILE A 9 -19.33 18.41 -31.93
N LYS A 10 -20.41 18.46 -31.13
CA LYS A 10 -21.62 19.20 -31.46
C LYS A 10 -21.38 20.71 -31.56
N ASN A 11 -20.52 21.24 -30.72
CA ASN A 11 -20.26 22.68 -30.66
C ASN A 11 -19.00 23.10 -31.44
N ASN A 12 -18.35 22.14 -32.13
CA ASN A 12 -17.11 22.35 -32.87
C ASN A 12 -16.05 23.10 -32.03
N LEU A 13 -15.88 22.66 -30.78
CA LEU A 13 -14.92 23.29 -29.85
C LEU A 13 -13.49 22.97 -30.27
N PRO A 14 -12.55 23.93 -30.14
CA PRO A 14 -11.15 23.67 -30.43
C PRO A 14 -10.59 22.65 -29.43
N HIS A 15 -9.94 21.61 -29.93
CA HIS A 15 -9.33 20.56 -29.14
C HIS A 15 -8.06 19.99 -29.79
N GLY A 16 -7.19 19.40 -29.00
CA GLY A 16 -6.10 18.55 -29.49
C GLY A 16 -6.57 17.15 -29.82
N GLU A 17 -5.63 16.23 -29.99
CA GLU A 17 -5.95 14.81 -30.14
C GLU A 17 -6.46 14.25 -28.81
N ILE A 18 -7.59 13.55 -28.84
CA ILE A 18 -8.24 12.99 -27.64
C ILE A 18 -8.41 11.49 -27.82
N HIS A 19 -7.80 10.72 -26.95
CA HIS A 19 -7.95 9.28 -26.87
C HIS A 19 -8.82 8.93 -25.65
N ILE A 20 -9.75 7.99 -25.82
CA ILE A 20 -10.65 7.54 -24.76
C ILE A 20 -10.47 6.04 -24.59
N ALA A 21 -10.29 5.60 -23.34
CA ALA A 21 -10.24 4.19 -23.00
C ALA A 21 -11.10 3.88 -21.78
N PHE A 22 -11.65 2.67 -21.76
CA PHE A 22 -12.36 2.09 -20.64
C PHE A 22 -11.70 0.76 -20.31
N THR A 23 -11.28 0.57 -19.06
CA THR A 23 -10.63 -0.66 -18.61
C THR A 23 -11.58 -1.48 -17.75
N PRO A 24 -11.63 -2.82 -17.91
CA PRO A 24 -12.37 -3.70 -17.02
C PRO A 24 -11.57 -4.01 -15.75
N ASP A 25 -12.21 -4.69 -14.78
CA ASP A 25 -11.56 -5.30 -13.62
C ASP A 25 -10.87 -4.30 -12.66
N GLU A 26 -11.40 -3.05 -12.57
CA GLU A 26 -10.86 -2.03 -11.66
C GLU A 26 -10.97 -2.48 -10.21
N GLU A 27 -12.12 -3.02 -9.78
CA GLU A 27 -12.45 -3.43 -8.40
C GLU A 27 -11.51 -4.52 -7.82
N ILE A 28 -10.81 -5.24 -8.68
CA ILE A 28 -9.79 -6.22 -8.30
C ILE A 28 -8.36 -5.71 -8.58
N GLY A 29 -8.21 -4.43 -8.94
CA GLY A 29 -6.92 -3.80 -9.24
C GLY A 29 -6.23 -4.30 -10.51
N ALA A 30 -6.96 -4.94 -11.42
CA ALA A 30 -6.40 -5.57 -12.62
C ALA A 30 -6.55 -4.71 -13.89
N GLY A 31 -7.27 -3.61 -13.84
CA GLY A 31 -7.58 -2.74 -14.98
C GLY A 31 -6.36 -2.34 -15.83
N PRO A 32 -5.25 -1.87 -15.24
CA PRO A 32 -4.09 -1.43 -16.01
C PRO A 32 -3.17 -2.57 -16.50
N ASN A 33 -3.35 -3.81 -16.03
CA ASN A 33 -2.38 -4.89 -16.24
C ASN A 33 -2.10 -5.24 -17.72
N LYS A 34 -3.07 -5.03 -18.60
CA LYS A 34 -2.95 -5.31 -20.04
C LYS A 34 -3.11 -4.06 -20.91
N PHE A 35 -3.14 -2.89 -20.28
CA PHE A 35 -3.32 -1.63 -21.02
C PHE A 35 -2.01 -1.25 -21.71
N ASP A 36 -2.05 -1.13 -23.03
CA ASP A 36 -0.88 -0.70 -23.82
C ASP A 36 -0.75 0.83 -23.77
N VAL A 37 -0.09 1.33 -22.74
CA VAL A 37 0.16 2.76 -22.52
C VAL A 37 0.92 3.38 -23.71
N LYS A 38 1.87 2.66 -24.31
CA LYS A 38 2.66 3.16 -25.45
C LYS A 38 1.81 3.23 -26.72
N GLY A 39 1.04 2.20 -26.99
CA GLY A 39 0.14 2.14 -28.13
C GLY A 39 -1.02 3.14 -28.01
N PHE A 40 -1.42 3.48 -26.78
CA PHE A 40 -2.42 4.53 -26.53
C PHE A 40 -1.93 5.92 -26.93
N GLY A 41 -0.63 6.21 -26.83
CA GLY A 41 0.04 7.31 -27.50
C GLY A 41 -0.26 8.71 -26.99
N CYS A 42 -0.71 8.86 -25.73
CA CYS A 42 -0.99 10.16 -25.12
C CYS A 42 0.21 10.69 -24.31
N ASP A 43 0.39 12.02 -24.29
CA ASP A 43 1.40 12.69 -23.47
C ASP A 43 1.02 12.65 -21.98
N PHE A 44 -0.29 12.75 -21.68
CA PHE A 44 -0.85 12.68 -20.33
C PHE A 44 -2.31 12.21 -20.37
N ALA A 45 -2.85 11.82 -19.23
CA ALA A 45 -4.22 11.36 -19.10
C ALA A 45 -4.87 11.86 -17.81
N TYR A 46 -6.19 12.01 -17.84
CA TYR A 46 -7.04 12.12 -16.66
C TYR A 46 -7.82 10.82 -16.51
N THR A 47 -7.79 10.25 -15.30
CA THR A 47 -8.61 9.10 -14.95
C THR A 47 -9.85 9.60 -14.22
N LEU A 48 -11.02 9.20 -14.69
CA LEU A 48 -12.31 9.53 -14.08
C LEU A 48 -12.86 8.29 -13.41
N ASP A 49 -13.11 8.41 -12.11
CA ASP A 49 -13.63 7.34 -11.27
C ASP A 49 -14.70 7.87 -10.33
N GLY A 50 -15.29 7.02 -9.50
CA GLY A 50 -16.24 7.41 -8.46
C GLY A 50 -15.62 8.28 -7.38
N GLY A 51 -16.46 8.95 -6.56
CA GLY A 51 -16.01 9.78 -5.46
C GLY A 51 -16.87 11.05 -5.30
N GLU A 52 -16.37 12.01 -4.53
CA GLU A 52 -17.05 13.30 -4.37
C GLU A 52 -17.00 14.13 -5.65
N LEU A 53 -18.14 14.77 -5.96
CA LEU A 53 -18.21 15.65 -7.11
C LEU A 53 -17.23 16.82 -6.96
N GLY A 54 -16.35 16.97 -7.96
CA GLY A 54 -15.32 18.01 -7.95
C GLY A 54 -14.05 17.63 -7.21
N GLY A 55 -13.95 16.40 -6.68
CA GLY A 55 -12.71 15.86 -6.16
C GLY A 55 -11.64 15.76 -7.26
N LEU A 56 -10.41 16.10 -6.93
CA LEU A 56 -9.26 16.02 -7.83
C LEU A 56 -8.05 15.51 -7.09
N ASP A 57 -7.69 14.25 -7.35
CA ASP A 57 -6.52 13.60 -6.78
C ASP A 57 -5.33 13.70 -7.74
N TYR A 58 -4.21 14.15 -7.25
CA TYR A 58 -2.94 14.23 -7.97
C TYR A 58 -1.78 13.59 -7.20
N GLU A 59 -2.10 12.92 -6.09
CA GLU A 59 -1.20 12.10 -5.31
C GLU A 59 -1.95 10.90 -4.71
N ASN A 60 -1.22 9.86 -4.39
CA ASN A 60 -1.70 8.69 -3.69
C ASN A 60 -0.63 8.21 -2.71
N PHE A 61 -0.96 7.26 -1.86
CA PHE A 61 0.02 6.60 -1.01
C PHE A 61 1.08 5.84 -1.83
N ASN A 62 2.26 5.67 -1.25
CA ASN A 62 3.13 4.53 -1.53
C ASN A 62 2.59 3.33 -0.74
N GLY A 63 2.61 2.16 -1.31
CA GLY A 63 2.04 0.97 -0.69
C GLY A 63 2.93 -0.26 -0.78
N THR A 64 3.03 -0.99 0.33
CA THR A 64 3.62 -2.33 0.39
C THR A 64 2.75 -3.24 1.22
N SER A 65 2.69 -4.51 0.87
CA SER A 65 2.28 -5.57 1.79
C SER A 65 3.48 -6.05 2.60
N ALA A 66 3.22 -6.50 3.82
CA ALA A 66 4.23 -7.11 4.67
C ALA A 66 3.66 -8.38 5.27
N ASP A 67 4.30 -9.50 4.95
CA ASP A 67 3.98 -10.81 5.50
C ASP A 67 5.04 -11.16 6.54
N VAL A 68 4.60 -11.43 7.77
CA VAL A 68 5.46 -11.84 8.88
C VAL A 68 5.13 -13.28 9.23
N GLU A 69 6.08 -14.19 9.05
CA GLU A 69 5.96 -15.59 9.45
C GLU A 69 6.81 -15.84 10.69
N ILE A 70 6.25 -16.53 11.66
CA ILE A 70 6.90 -16.80 12.95
C ILE A 70 6.92 -18.29 13.21
N THR A 71 8.11 -18.83 13.42
CA THR A 71 8.33 -20.23 13.77
C THR A 71 8.54 -20.38 15.27
N GLY A 72 7.64 -21.10 15.91
CA GLY A 72 7.69 -21.43 17.33
C GLY A 72 8.27 -22.81 17.62
N ARG A 73 8.33 -23.12 18.92
CA ARG A 73 8.70 -24.46 19.43
C ARG A 73 7.79 -24.83 20.57
N SER A 74 6.91 -25.81 20.34
CA SER A 74 6.05 -26.36 21.38
C SER A 74 6.78 -27.37 22.23
N VAL A 75 6.54 -27.32 23.55
CA VAL A 75 6.93 -28.31 24.53
C VAL A 75 5.83 -28.41 25.57
N HIS A 76 5.88 -29.48 26.43
CA HIS A 76 4.88 -29.60 27.48
C HIS A 76 4.89 -28.37 28.41
N PRO A 77 3.75 -27.74 28.70
CA PRO A 77 3.70 -26.48 29.47
C PRO A 77 4.35 -26.57 30.85
N GLY A 78 4.27 -27.69 31.53
CA GLY A 78 4.88 -27.91 32.86
C GLY A 78 6.42 -27.90 32.85
N SER A 79 7.06 -28.03 31.68
CA SER A 79 8.53 -28.00 31.49
C SER A 79 8.98 -26.98 30.47
N ALA A 80 8.16 -25.96 30.23
CA ALA A 80 8.35 -25.01 29.15
C ALA A 80 9.39 -23.92 29.43
N LYS A 81 9.82 -23.73 30.66
CA LYS A 81 10.78 -22.67 31.05
C LYS A 81 12.08 -22.79 30.23
N ASN A 82 12.42 -21.71 29.54
CA ASN A 82 13.58 -21.57 28.65
C ASN A 82 13.61 -22.58 27.46
N ALA A 83 12.52 -23.32 27.24
CA ALA A 83 12.43 -24.33 26.18
C ALA A 83 11.35 -24.00 25.12
N MET A 84 10.20 -23.50 25.54
CA MET A 84 9.12 -23.15 24.64
C MET A 84 9.38 -21.79 23.93
N LYS A 85 9.08 -21.73 22.64
CA LYS A 85 8.92 -20.50 21.89
C LYS A 85 7.49 -20.48 21.37
N ASN A 86 6.61 -19.71 22.01
CA ASN A 86 5.22 -19.59 21.58
C ASN A 86 5.11 -18.56 20.46
N ALA A 87 4.81 -19.02 19.24
CA ALA A 87 4.76 -18.17 18.05
C ALA A 87 3.69 -17.07 18.17
N GLN A 88 2.53 -17.35 18.81
CA GLN A 88 1.50 -16.32 19.03
C GLN A 88 2.01 -15.20 19.94
N ASN A 89 2.74 -15.53 21.00
CA ASN A 89 3.30 -14.50 21.89
C ASN A 89 4.34 -13.64 21.16
N ILE A 90 5.15 -14.25 20.30
CA ILE A 90 6.12 -13.51 19.47
C ILE A 90 5.41 -12.63 18.43
N ALA A 91 4.30 -13.11 17.85
CA ALA A 91 3.46 -12.32 16.94
C ALA A 91 2.87 -11.08 17.62
N ILE A 92 2.36 -11.24 18.84
CA ILE A 92 1.86 -10.13 19.66
C ILE A 92 3.01 -9.15 20.00
N GLU A 93 4.20 -9.65 20.30
CA GLU A 93 5.38 -8.83 20.58
C GLU A 93 5.80 -8.03 19.34
N PHE A 94 5.83 -8.66 18.15
CA PHE A 94 6.09 -7.98 16.89
C PHE A 94 5.08 -6.85 16.66
N HIS A 95 3.79 -7.15 16.78
CA HIS A 95 2.73 -6.17 16.57
C HIS A 95 2.83 -4.99 17.54
N ASN A 96 3.11 -5.26 18.82
CA ASN A 96 3.21 -4.24 19.85
C ASN A 96 4.51 -3.42 19.79
N ALA A 97 5.54 -3.89 19.09
CA ALA A 97 6.76 -3.13 18.84
C ALA A 97 6.61 -2.08 17.73
N LEU A 98 5.57 -2.19 16.89
CA LEU A 98 5.22 -1.14 15.93
C LEU A 98 4.62 0.08 16.65
N PRO A 99 4.85 1.31 16.14
CA PRO A 99 4.29 2.53 16.73
C PRO A 99 2.76 2.45 16.86
N TYR A 100 2.25 2.56 18.08
CA TYR A 100 0.85 2.34 18.38
C TYR A 100 -0.10 3.31 17.66
N TYR A 101 0.31 4.58 17.55
CA TYR A 101 -0.50 5.62 16.91
C TYR A 101 -0.37 5.67 15.39
N ASP A 102 0.51 4.86 14.81
CA ASP A 102 0.66 4.71 13.35
C ASP A 102 -0.25 3.60 12.81
N ARG A 103 -1.47 3.55 13.29
CA ARG A 103 -2.53 2.63 12.83
C ARG A 103 -3.65 3.41 12.17
N PRO A 104 -4.38 2.85 11.19
CA PRO A 104 -5.47 3.57 10.50
C PRO A 104 -6.49 4.19 11.43
N GLU A 105 -6.73 3.61 12.61
CA GLU A 105 -7.67 4.10 13.61
C GLU A 105 -7.24 5.42 14.26
N TYR A 106 -5.96 5.82 14.09
CA TYR A 106 -5.37 7.01 14.70
C TYR A 106 -4.73 7.97 13.69
N THR A 107 -4.77 7.63 12.41
CA THR A 107 -4.15 8.43 11.34
C THR A 107 -5.19 9.02 10.41
N GLU A 108 -4.90 10.19 9.84
CA GLU A 108 -5.75 10.87 8.88
C GLU A 108 -4.95 11.55 7.77
N ASN A 109 -5.62 11.95 6.72
CA ASN A 109 -5.08 12.70 5.58
C ASN A 109 -3.84 12.03 4.95
N ARG A 110 -2.67 12.63 5.13
CA ARG A 110 -1.39 12.18 4.56
C ARG A 110 -0.53 11.36 5.52
N GLU A 111 -1.01 11.10 6.72
CA GLU A 111 -0.30 10.31 7.72
C GLU A 111 -0.19 8.84 7.28
N GLY A 112 1.01 8.31 7.35
CA GLY A 112 1.26 6.92 7.01
C GLY A 112 0.92 5.96 8.16
N PHE A 113 0.70 4.68 7.84
CA PHE A 113 0.26 3.70 8.83
C PHE A 113 0.75 2.28 8.56
N TYR A 114 0.66 1.45 9.61
CA TYR A 114 0.74 -0.01 9.58
C TYR A 114 -0.65 -0.58 9.88
N HIS A 115 -1.28 -1.19 8.92
CA HIS A 115 -2.59 -1.83 9.09
C HIS A 115 -2.44 -3.34 9.17
N LEU A 116 -2.71 -3.91 10.35
CA LEU A 116 -2.79 -5.37 10.52
C LEU A 116 -4.10 -5.86 9.90
N CYS A 117 -4.01 -6.56 8.77
CA CYS A 117 -5.16 -7.10 8.04
C CYS A 117 -5.56 -8.50 8.52
N SER A 118 -4.58 -9.30 8.92
CA SER A 118 -4.80 -10.67 9.38
C SER A 118 -3.77 -11.09 10.42
N MET A 119 -4.20 -11.92 11.35
CA MET A 119 -3.36 -12.58 12.33
C MET A 119 -3.93 -13.96 12.62
N GLU A 120 -3.12 -14.99 12.40
CA GLU A 120 -3.49 -16.38 12.68
C GLU A 120 -2.31 -17.15 13.23
N GLY A 121 -2.57 -18.25 13.93
CA GLY A 121 -1.49 -19.12 14.39
C GLY A 121 -1.81 -19.91 15.64
N ASP A 122 -0.80 -20.67 16.07
CA ASP A 122 -0.77 -21.45 17.32
C ASP A 122 0.60 -21.34 18.00
N VAL A 123 0.92 -22.27 18.90
CA VAL A 123 2.22 -22.29 19.63
C VAL A 123 3.38 -22.54 18.67
N THR A 124 3.16 -23.28 17.57
CA THR A 124 4.22 -23.74 16.67
C THR A 124 4.49 -22.80 15.51
N GLY A 125 3.49 -22.02 15.11
CA GLY A 125 3.60 -21.07 14.01
C GLY A 125 2.57 -19.96 14.08
N ALA A 126 2.92 -18.77 13.62
CA ALA A 126 1.98 -17.66 13.46
C ALA A 126 2.29 -16.85 12.21
N LYS A 127 1.25 -16.21 11.66
CA LYS A 127 1.36 -15.33 10.51
C LYS A 127 0.62 -14.03 10.78
N LEU A 128 1.24 -12.92 10.38
CA LEU A 128 0.60 -11.60 10.37
C LEU A 128 0.72 -11.01 8.97
N GLY A 129 -0.41 -10.53 8.45
CA GLY A 129 -0.46 -9.80 7.17
C GLY A 129 -0.72 -8.33 7.41
N TYR A 130 0.14 -7.48 6.87
CA TYR A 130 0.02 -6.03 6.97
C TYR A 130 -0.09 -5.36 5.60
N ILE A 131 -0.77 -4.23 5.61
CA ILE A 131 -0.64 -3.18 4.60
C ILE A 131 0.09 -2.00 5.24
N VAL A 132 1.14 -1.50 4.59
CA VAL A 132 1.88 -0.32 5.01
C VAL A 132 1.72 0.77 3.97
N ARG A 133 1.37 1.96 4.40
CA ARG A 133 1.11 3.12 3.54
C ARG A 133 1.85 4.34 4.05
N ASP A 134 2.32 5.17 3.13
CA ASP A 134 2.77 6.54 3.43
C ASP A 134 2.79 7.38 2.16
N HIS A 135 2.43 8.65 2.24
CA HIS A 135 2.54 9.59 1.10
C HIS A 135 3.99 9.99 0.83
N SER A 136 4.81 10.11 1.89
CA SER A 136 6.23 10.43 1.77
C SER A 136 7.04 9.17 1.42
N ALA A 137 7.83 9.21 0.36
CA ALA A 137 8.74 8.12 0.01
C ALA A 137 9.79 7.85 1.09
N GLU A 138 10.27 8.90 1.77
CA GLU A 138 11.24 8.80 2.87
C GLU A 138 10.61 8.11 4.09
N SER A 139 9.44 8.59 4.54
CA SER A 139 8.71 7.98 5.65
C SER A 139 8.29 6.54 5.34
N PHE A 140 7.88 6.27 4.11
CA PHE A 140 7.56 4.92 3.65
C PHE A 140 8.76 3.98 3.74
N ALA A 141 9.96 4.42 3.33
CA ALA A 141 11.18 3.65 3.49
C ALA A 141 11.50 3.43 4.97
N ALA A 142 11.38 4.46 5.81
CA ALA A 142 11.61 4.36 7.25
C ALA A 142 10.65 3.36 7.92
N ARG A 143 9.37 3.32 7.51
CA ARG A 143 8.40 2.33 8.01
C ARG A 143 8.84 0.90 7.70
N LYS A 144 9.29 0.63 6.49
CA LYS A 144 9.80 -0.70 6.11
C LYS A 144 11.04 -1.08 6.93
N GLU A 145 11.95 -0.14 7.16
CA GLU A 145 13.13 -0.37 8.00
C GLU A 145 12.75 -0.65 9.48
N THR A 146 11.74 0.03 10.01
CA THR A 146 11.21 -0.26 11.36
C THR A 146 10.77 -1.72 11.46
N MET A 147 10.02 -2.24 10.50
CA MET A 147 9.61 -3.65 10.50
C MET A 147 10.81 -4.60 10.42
N ARG A 148 11.82 -4.30 9.58
CA ARG A 148 13.06 -5.09 9.50
C ARG A 148 13.83 -5.10 10.82
N HIS A 149 13.94 -3.95 11.48
CA HIS A 149 14.59 -3.86 12.79
C HIS A 149 13.87 -4.67 13.85
N ILE A 150 12.54 -4.64 13.89
CA ILE A 150 11.75 -5.44 14.84
C ILE A 150 11.99 -6.94 14.57
N ALA A 151 11.90 -7.40 13.32
CA ALA A 151 12.17 -8.78 12.96
C ALA A 151 13.58 -9.21 13.38
N LYS A 152 14.58 -8.37 13.15
CA LYS A 152 15.97 -8.61 13.57
C LYS A 152 16.09 -8.71 15.08
N LEU A 153 15.53 -7.78 15.84
CA LEU A 153 15.57 -7.81 17.32
C LEU A 153 14.90 -9.05 17.89
N LEU A 154 13.80 -9.50 17.32
CA LEU A 154 13.12 -10.72 17.74
C LEU A 154 13.93 -11.97 17.37
N ASN A 155 14.62 -11.98 16.24
CA ASN A 155 15.55 -13.05 15.88
C ASN A 155 16.76 -13.10 16.82
N GLU A 156 17.32 -11.96 17.21
CA GLU A 156 18.38 -11.90 18.24
C GLU A 156 17.91 -12.46 19.59
N LYS A 157 16.66 -12.17 19.97
CA LYS A 157 16.06 -12.63 21.24
C LYS A 157 15.69 -14.12 21.24
N TYR A 158 15.07 -14.59 20.16
CA TYR A 158 14.46 -15.93 20.09
C TYR A 158 15.28 -16.93 19.26
N GLY A 159 16.29 -16.48 18.56
CA GLY A 159 17.15 -17.24 17.65
C GLY A 159 16.83 -16.99 16.20
N GLU A 160 17.86 -17.05 15.36
CA GLU A 160 17.79 -16.79 13.93
C GLU A 160 16.74 -17.67 13.24
N GLY A 161 16.01 -17.10 12.26
CA GLY A 161 14.94 -17.78 11.53
C GLY A 161 13.64 -17.95 12.33
N THR A 162 13.53 -17.34 13.52
CA THR A 162 12.27 -17.35 14.28
C THR A 162 11.22 -16.42 13.65
N VAL A 163 11.65 -15.26 13.14
CA VAL A 163 10.79 -14.27 12.48
C VAL A 163 11.30 -14.03 11.08
N GLU A 164 10.49 -14.33 10.09
CA GLU A 164 10.73 -14.02 8.69
C GLU A 164 9.78 -12.88 8.25
N LEU A 165 10.33 -11.88 7.57
CA LEU A 165 9.58 -10.73 7.07
C LEU A 165 9.75 -10.63 5.56
N GLU A 166 8.66 -10.71 4.82
CA GLU A 166 8.61 -10.41 3.39
C GLU A 166 7.89 -9.08 3.15
N LEU A 167 8.51 -8.19 2.37
CA LEU A 167 7.94 -6.90 1.98
C LEU A 167 7.78 -6.88 0.45
N LYS A 168 6.54 -6.63 -0.03
CA LYS A 168 6.23 -6.57 -1.46
C LYS A 168 5.64 -5.20 -1.80
N ASP A 169 6.43 -4.33 -2.42
CA ASP A 169 5.96 -3.04 -2.88
C ASP A 169 4.91 -3.23 -3.98
N SER A 170 3.77 -2.55 -3.86
CA SER A 170 2.65 -2.67 -4.79
C SER A 170 2.55 -1.47 -5.74
N TYR A 171 2.69 -0.26 -5.22
CA TYR A 171 2.64 0.97 -6.00
C TYR A 171 3.33 2.12 -5.27
N PHE A 172 3.62 3.18 -6.04
CA PHE A 172 4.25 4.39 -5.56
C PHE A 172 3.39 5.61 -5.85
N SER A 173 3.57 6.67 -5.06
CA SER A 173 2.87 7.92 -5.25
C SER A 173 3.17 8.52 -6.64
N MET A 174 2.12 8.93 -7.33
CA MET A 174 2.23 9.61 -8.63
C MET A 174 2.71 11.05 -8.52
N LEU A 175 2.71 11.64 -7.32
CA LEU A 175 3.02 13.06 -7.10
C LEU A 175 4.34 13.50 -7.75
N GLU A 176 5.40 12.72 -7.61
CA GLU A 176 6.71 13.06 -8.16
C GLU A 176 6.71 13.06 -9.71
N LYS A 177 5.80 12.33 -10.33
CA LYS A 177 5.60 12.35 -11.79
C LYS A 177 4.72 13.51 -12.23
N ILE A 178 3.78 13.94 -11.39
CA ILE A 178 2.87 15.04 -11.67
C ILE A 178 3.53 16.41 -11.44
N LYS A 179 4.40 16.56 -10.44
CA LYS A 179 5.08 17.84 -10.11
C LYS A 179 5.65 18.59 -11.32
N PRO A 180 6.42 17.96 -12.23
CA PRO A 180 6.93 18.66 -13.42
C PRO A 180 5.86 19.12 -14.39
N HIS A 181 4.65 18.57 -14.30
CA HIS A 181 3.51 18.81 -15.17
C HIS A 181 2.30 19.37 -14.41
N PHE A 182 2.55 20.14 -13.34
CA PHE A 182 1.49 20.59 -12.42
C PHE A 182 0.41 21.44 -13.09
N HIS A 183 0.70 22.02 -14.27
CA HIS A 183 -0.29 22.69 -15.12
C HIS A 183 -1.50 21.81 -15.47
N LEU A 184 -1.34 20.48 -15.47
CA LEU A 184 -2.46 19.54 -15.68
C LEU A 184 -3.46 19.63 -14.53
N VAL A 185 -2.96 19.68 -13.28
CA VAL A 185 -3.80 19.86 -12.08
C VAL A 185 -4.50 21.21 -12.11
N GLU A 186 -3.77 22.27 -12.47
CA GLU A 186 -4.33 23.63 -12.57
C GLU A 186 -5.39 23.74 -13.65
N THR A 187 -5.23 23.00 -14.76
CA THR A 187 -6.23 22.96 -15.84
C THR A 187 -7.49 22.22 -15.39
N ALA A 188 -7.35 21.11 -14.68
CA ALA A 188 -8.50 20.34 -14.18
C ALA A 188 -9.30 21.08 -13.10
N ARG A 189 -8.70 22.05 -12.39
CA ARG A 189 -9.36 22.88 -11.36
C ARG A 189 -10.25 23.98 -11.93
N LYS A 190 -10.14 24.31 -13.20
CA LYS A 190 -10.92 25.38 -13.90
C LYS A 190 -12.28 24.88 -14.34
#